data_10bda0c8c7dc3e348c2f6715b80c0dd0
#
_entry.id   10bda0c8c7dc3e348c2f6715b80c0dd0
#
_cell.length_a   1.000
_cell.length_b   1.000
_cell.length_c   1.000
_cell.angle_alpha   90.00
_cell.angle_beta   90.00
_cell.angle_gamma   90.00
#
_symmetry.space_group_name_H-M   'P 1'
#
loop_
_entity.id
_entity.type
_entity.pdbx_description
1 polymer ?
#
loop_
_entity_poly.entity_id
_entity_poly.type
_entity_poly.pdbx_seq_one_letter_code
_entity_poly.pdbx_strand_id
1 'polypeptide(L)'
;LRALAVSSDKRVSFMPDVPTVVEAGIPGYTLISWNGVVVQKKTPPAIIARLNSAINEALNAPDVSKMFSGIGINPRPGPPEALQAIYDTDLVRWRKVIADANIPQQ
;
A
#
# COMPACT_ATOMS: atom_id res chain seq x y z
N LEU A 1 -22.82 4.65 -12.55
CA LEU A 1 -21.37 4.77 -12.79
C LEU A 1 -20.85 3.45 -13.36
N ARG A 2 -19.87 3.51 -14.27
CA ARG A 2 -19.16 2.35 -14.82
C ARG A 2 -17.70 2.46 -14.44
N ALA A 3 -17.16 1.44 -13.76
CA ALA A 3 -15.73 1.33 -13.52
C ALA A 3 -15.02 0.96 -14.84
N LEU A 4 -13.97 1.65 -15.20
CA LEU A 4 -13.21 1.43 -16.43
C LEU A 4 -11.94 0.63 -16.19
N ALA A 5 -11.21 0.94 -15.11
CA ALA A 5 -10.01 0.25 -14.71
C ALA A 5 -9.72 0.50 -13.22
N VAL A 6 -8.90 -0.39 -12.62
CA VAL A 6 -8.31 -0.22 -11.29
C VAL A 6 -6.83 0.15 -11.40
N SER A 7 -6.34 0.99 -10.50
CA SER A 7 -4.95 1.47 -10.52
C SER A 7 -3.93 0.52 -9.87
N SER A 8 -4.38 -0.60 -9.34
CA SER A 8 -3.53 -1.62 -8.72
C SER A 8 -2.74 -2.43 -9.78
N ASP A 9 -1.67 -3.10 -9.34
CA ASP A 9 -0.85 -4.01 -10.17
C ASP A 9 -1.58 -5.27 -10.63
N LYS A 10 -2.65 -5.65 -9.88
CA LYS A 10 -3.52 -6.79 -10.18
C LYS A 10 -4.97 -6.39 -10.04
N ARG A 11 -5.86 -7.13 -10.70
CA ARG A 11 -7.30 -6.97 -10.52
C ARG A 11 -7.68 -7.20 -9.07
N VAL A 12 -8.66 -6.44 -8.59
CA VAL A 12 -9.14 -6.54 -7.20
C VAL A 12 -10.23 -7.59 -7.09
N SER A 13 -10.23 -8.35 -5.99
CA SER A 13 -11.12 -9.49 -5.80
C SER A 13 -12.61 -9.11 -5.75
N PHE A 14 -12.93 -7.90 -5.32
CA PHE A 14 -14.31 -7.40 -5.26
C PHE A 14 -14.82 -6.78 -6.57
N MET A 15 -13.96 -6.64 -7.60
CA MET A 15 -14.31 -6.24 -8.96
C MET A 15 -13.47 -7.02 -9.99
N PRO A 16 -13.62 -8.34 -10.09
CA PRO A 16 -12.73 -9.19 -10.91
C PRO A 16 -12.84 -8.93 -12.41
N ASP A 17 -13.96 -8.40 -12.86
CA ASP A 17 -14.22 -8.09 -14.28
C ASP A 17 -13.63 -6.74 -14.71
N VAL A 18 -13.21 -5.89 -13.75
CA VAL A 18 -12.59 -4.60 -14.06
C VAL A 18 -11.09 -4.79 -14.27
N PRO A 19 -10.56 -4.44 -15.46
CA PRO A 19 -9.13 -4.57 -15.75
C PRO A 19 -8.29 -3.60 -14.94
N THR A 20 -7.00 -3.85 -14.86
CA THR A 20 -6.04 -2.84 -14.37
C THR A 20 -5.80 -1.78 -15.45
N VAL A 21 -5.29 -0.61 -15.05
CA VAL A 21 -4.92 0.46 -15.99
C VAL A 21 -3.86 -0.02 -16.98
N VAL A 22 -2.95 -0.90 -16.54
CA VAL A 22 -1.93 -1.53 -17.40
C VAL A 22 -2.59 -2.43 -18.45
N GLU A 23 -3.53 -3.30 -18.05
CA GLU A 23 -4.29 -4.15 -18.98
C GLU A 23 -5.14 -3.32 -19.94
N ALA A 24 -5.62 -2.16 -19.52
CA ALA A 24 -6.38 -1.23 -20.34
C ALA A 24 -5.52 -0.42 -21.33
N GLY A 25 -4.20 -0.65 -21.40
CA GLY A 25 -3.31 -0.11 -22.42
C GLY A 25 -2.43 1.06 -21.98
N ILE A 26 -2.31 1.34 -20.67
CA ILE A 26 -1.39 2.37 -20.14
C ILE A 26 -0.27 1.68 -19.36
N PRO A 27 0.82 1.26 -20.03
CA PRO A 27 1.91 0.55 -19.37
C PRO A 27 2.62 1.42 -18.34
N GLY A 28 3.07 0.80 -17.25
CA GLY A 28 3.81 1.48 -16.18
C GLY A 28 2.95 2.31 -15.23
N TYR A 29 1.64 2.41 -15.45
CA TYR A 29 0.75 3.11 -14.53
C TYR A 29 0.26 2.16 -13.43
N THR A 30 0.82 2.31 -12.24
CA THR A 30 0.35 1.62 -11.04
C THR A 30 0.34 2.61 -9.88
N LEU A 31 -0.79 2.72 -9.22
CA LEU A 31 -0.98 3.59 -8.06
C LEU A 31 -1.73 2.80 -6.98
N ILE A 32 -1.04 2.52 -5.88
CA ILE A 32 -1.61 1.86 -4.72
C ILE A 32 -1.43 2.79 -3.52
N SER A 33 -2.54 3.14 -2.88
CA SER A 33 -2.51 3.80 -1.59
C SER A 33 -2.15 2.80 -0.50
N TRP A 34 -1.28 3.18 0.42
CA TRP A 34 -0.93 2.34 1.56
C TRP A 34 -0.98 3.13 2.87
N ASN A 35 -1.22 2.43 3.96
CA ASN A 35 -1.17 2.95 5.32
C ASN A 35 -0.22 2.09 6.13
N GLY A 36 0.57 2.72 6.98
CA GLY A 36 1.54 2.03 7.83
C GLY A 36 1.56 2.61 9.24
N VAL A 37 1.99 1.79 10.18
CA VAL A 37 2.24 2.22 11.57
C VAL A 37 3.72 2.55 11.70
N VAL A 38 4.01 3.74 12.18
CA VAL A 38 5.38 4.21 12.43
C VAL A 38 5.58 4.57 13.90
N VAL A 39 6.81 4.50 14.34
CA VAL A 39 7.22 4.86 15.69
C VAL A 39 8.34 5.89 15.66
N GLN A 40 8.60 6.53 16.79
CA GLN A 40 9.70 7.49 16.91
C GLN A 40 11.06 6.83 16.63
N LYS A 41 11.99 7.58 16.03
CA LYS A 41 13.34 7.11 15.67
C LYS A 41 14.12 6.46 16.80
N LYS A 42 13.89 6.89 18.05
CA LYS A 42 14.60 6.40 19.24
C LYS A 42 13.86 5.27 19.97
N THR A 43 12.81 4.70 19.41
CA THR A 43 12.09 3.58 20.00
C THR A 43 13.01 2.35 20.10
N PRO A 44 13.14 1.73 21.27
CA PRO A 44 13.99 0.55 21.43
C PRO A 44 13.61 -0.59 20.50
N PRO A 45 14.57 -1.33 19.92
CA PRO A 45 14.29 -2.44 18.99
C PRO A 45 13.35 -3.52 19.54
N ALA A 46 13.45 -3.82 20.84
CA ALA A 46 12.57 -4.80 21.49
C ALA A 46 11.10 -4.35 21.49
N ILE A 47 10.84 -3.05 21.61
CA ILE A 47 9.47 -2.50 21.52
C ILE A 47 8.98 -2.56 20.08
N ILE A 48 9.83 -2.22 19.11
CA ILE A 48 9.49 -2.32 17.68
C ILE A 48 9.13 -3.77 17.32
N ALA A 49 9.95 -4.73 17.75
CA ALA A 49 9.69 -6.16 17.49
C ALA A 49 8.35 -6.62 18.11
N ARG A 50 8.06 -6.21 19.34
CA ARG A 50 6.81 -6.56 20.03
C ARG A 50 5.59 -5.95 19.33
N LEU A 51 5.67 -4.68 18.95
CA LEU A 51 4.59 -3.99 18.20
C LEU A 51 4.36 -4.65 16.84
N ASN A 52 5.43 -4.94 16.10
CA ASN A 52 5.33 -5.61 14.80
C ASN A 52 4.68 -6.99 14.92
N SER A 53 5.08 -7.80 15.92
CA SER A 53 4.46 -9.10 16.19
C SER A 53 2.97 -8.98 16.47
N ALA A 54 2.57 -8.07 17.36
CA ALA A 54 1.18 -7.87 17.73
C ALA A 54 0.32 -7.36 16.55
N ILE A 55 0.86 -6.45 15.73
CA ILE A 55 0.18 -5.94 14.53
C ILE A 55 0.02 -7.05 13.50
N ASN A 56 1.08 -7.84 13.24
CA ASN A 56 1.00 -8.95 12.30
C ASN A 56 -0.01 -10.02 12.75
N GLU A 57 -0.06 -10.33 14.04
CA GLU A 57 -1.04 -11.24 14.61
C GLU A 57 -2.47 -10.72 14.41
N ALA A 58 -2.72 -9.45 14.71
CA ALA A 58 -4.02 -8.81 14.50
C ALA A 58 -4.43 -8.80 13.02
N LEU A 59 -3.51 -8.47 12.10
CA LEU A 59 -3.80 -8.45 10.67
C LEU A 59 -4.08 -9.84 10.07
N ASN A 60 -3.57 -10.90 10.69
CA ASN A 60 -3.83 -12.28 10.30
C ASN A 60 -5.10 -12.86 10.95
N ALA A 61 -5.72 -12.16 11.91
CA ALA A 61 -6.95 -12.61 12.52
C ALA A 61 -8.10 -12.62 11.49
N PRO A 62 -8.91 -13.72 11.42
CA PRO A 62 -9.91 -13.89 10.36
C PRO A 62 -10.98 -12.78 10.32
N ASP A 63 -11.40 -12.30 11.48
CA ASP A 63 -12.37 -11.21 11.62
C ASP A 63 -11.82 -9.88 11.11
N VAL A 64 -10.58 -9.54 11.45
CA VAL A 64 -9.88 -8.35 10.98
C VAL A 64 -9.66 -8.41 9.47
N SER A 65 -9.17 -9.56 8.96
CA SER A 65 -8.98 -9.78 7.53
C SER A 65 -10.29 -9.64 6.75
N LYS A 66 -11.38 -10.19 7.26
CA LYS A 66 -12.72 -10.06 6.67
C LYS A 66 -13.20 -8.60 6.66
N MET A 67 -13.00 -7.88 7.76
CA MET A 67 -13.37 -6.47 7.86
C MET A 67 -12.62 -5.62 6.82
N PHE A 68 -11.31 -5.77 6.70
CA PHE A 68 -10.51 -5.04 5.71
C PHE A 68 -10.89 -5.39 4.27
N SER A 69 -11.11 -6.67 3.98
CA SER A 69 -11.56 -7.10 2.64
C SER A 69 -12.91 -6.50 2.28
N GLY A 70 -13.82 -6.35 3.26
CA GLY A 70 -15.14 -5.74 3.07
C GLY A 70 -15.10 -4.26 2.67
N ILE A 71 -14.01 -3.57 2.95
CA ILE A 71 -13.79 -2.16 2.58
C ILE A 71 -12.71 -1.99 1.49
N GLY A 72 -12.33 -3.09 0.85
CA GLY A 72 -11.37 -3.07 -0.26
C GLY A 72 -9.90 -2.88 0.14
N ILE A 73 -9.55 -3.11 1.40
CA ILE A 73 -8.19 -3.04 1.90
C ILE A 73 -7.59 -4.45 1.96
N ASN A 74 -6.38 -4.61 1.43
CA ASN A 74 -5.61 -5.85 1.53
C ASN A 74 -4.54 -5.71 2.61
N PRO A 75 -4.69 -6.35 3.79
CA PRO A 75 -3.65 -6.36 4.81
C PRO A 75 -2.35 -6.95 4.26
N ARG A 76 -1.23 -6.34 4.62
CA ARG A 76 0.12 -6.82 4.27
C ARG A 76 0.95 -6.95 5.55
N PRO A 77 0.72 -8.00 6.35
CA PRO A 77 1.60 -8.29 7.49
C PRO A 77 3.03 -8.56 6.99
N GLY A 78 4.01 -8.15 7.77
CA GLY A 78 5.41 -8.32 7.38
C GLY A 78 6.37 -7.68 8.38
N PRO A 79 7.69 -7.80 8.15
CA PRO A 79 8.70 -7.17 8.97
C PRO A 79 8.76 -5.65 8.73
N PRO A 80 9.30 -4.85 9.67
CA PRO A 80 9.38 -3.41 9.53
C PRO A 80 10.09 -2.93 8.25
N GLU A 81 11.08 -3.68 7.79
CA GLU A 81 11.86 -3.39 6.58
C GLU A 81 11.01 -3.43 5.30
N ALA A 82 9.92 -4.19 5.31
CA ALA A 82 8.99 -4.23 4.18
C ALA A 82 8.30 -2.88 3.96
N LEU A 83 7.90 -2.20 5.04
CA LEU A 83 7.33 -0.86 4.97
C LEU A 83 8.38 0.17 4.54
N GLN A 84 9.60 0.06 5.07
CA GLN A 84 10.71 0.94 4.69
C GLN A 84 10.99 0.85 3.19
N ALA A 85 11.04 -0.36 2.63
CA ALA A 85 11.28 -0.56 1.19
C ALA A 85 10.19 0.08 0.30
N ILE A 86 8.93 -0.01 0.72
CA ILE A 86 7.80 0.65 0.04
C ILE A 86 7.99 2.17 0.07
N TYR A 87 8.28 2.71 1.26
CA TYR A 87 8.49 4.15 1.46
C TYR A 87 9.63 4.68 0.59
N ASP A 88 10.80 4.01 0.58
CA ASP A 88 11.97 4.43 -0.19
C ASP A 88 11.68 4.41 -1.69
N THR A 89 10.98 3.38 -2.17
CA THR A 89 10.58 3.26 -3.58
C THR A 89 9.61 4.38 -3.98
N ASP A 90 8.60 4.63 -3.17
CA ASP A 90 7.60 5.66 -3.44
C ASP A 90 8.20 7.06 -3.36
N LEU A 91 9.13 7.30 -2.44
CA LEU A 91 9.80 8.60 -2.32
C LEU A 91 10.54 8.97 -3.62
N VAL A 92 11.26 8.04 -4.21
CA VAL A 92 11.95 8.25 -5.50
C VAL A 92 10.95 8.49 -6.62
N ARG A 93 9.91 7.64 -6.68
CA ARG A 93 8.86 7.72 -7.70
C ARG A 93 8.14 9.07 -7.66
N TRP A 94 7.66 9.47 -6.49
CA TRP A 94 6.88 10.70 -6.35
C TRP A 94 7.71 11.95 -6.56
N ARG A 95 8.98 11.96 -6.14
CA ARG A 95 9.89 13.07 -6.48
C ARG A 95 10.00 13.28 -7.98
N LYS A 96 10.12 12.18 -8.74
CA LYS A 96 10.16 12.25 -10.20
C LYS A 96 8.84 12.78 -10.78
N VAL A 97 7.70 12.26 -10.34
CA VAL A 97 6.38 12.70 -10.82
C VAL A 97 6.16 14.19 -10.53
N ILE A 98 6.51 14.65 -9.34
CA ILE A 98 6.39 16.08 -8.95
C ILE A 98 7.26 16.95 -9.85
N ALA A 99 8.49 16.54 -10.13
CA ALA A 99 9.41 17.25 -11.00
C ALA A 99 8.91 17.30 -12.45
N ASP A 100 8.53 16.14 -13.00
CA ASP A 100 8.05 16.03 -14.39
C ASP A 100 6.74 16.82 -14.63
N ALA A 101 5.87 16.86 -13.63
CA ALA A 101 4.60 17.58 -13.69
C ALA A 101 4.70 19.05 -13.30
N ASN A 102 5.91 19.55 -12.97
CA ASN A 102 6.14 20.94 -12.51
C ASN A 102 5.21 21.36 -11.36
N ILE A 103 4.93 20.45 -10.41
CA ILE A 103 4.09 20.73 -9.25
C ILE A 103 4.89 21.64 -8.30
N PRO A 104 4.39 22.86 -7.96
CA PRO A 104 5.11 23.75 -7.07
C PRO A 104 5.23 23.15 -5.67
N GLN A 105 6.43 23.12 -5.15
CA GLN A 105 6.69 22.74 -3.75
C GLN A 105 6.44 23.96 -2.86
N GLN A 106 5.64 23.75 -1.82
CA GLN A 106 5.40 24.76 -0.78
C GLN A 106 6.49 24.70 0.29
#